data_ab1edc192ae921cbba0a2f5c9d0f2960
#
_entry.id   ab1edc192ae921cbba0a2f5c9d0f2960
#
_cell.length_a   1.000
_cell.length_b   1.000
_cell.length_c   1.000
_cell.angle_alpha   90.00
_cell.angle_beta   90.00
_cell.angle_gamma   90.00
#
_symmetry.space_group_name_H-M   'P 1'
#
loop_
_entity.id
_entity.type
_entity.pdbx_description
1 polymer ?
#
loop_
_entity_poly.entity_id
_entity_poly.type
_entity_poly.pdbx_seq_one_letter_code
_entity_poly.pdbx_strand_id
1 'polypeptide(L)'
;MKLTIFDKVQNKTSQFAIDELTYYLKAIFDFELGRTTVEEDANILLSKEYFDNNDTIGIEMKNGNAILSGNSDISILIAVYRLLSEFGAVFTRPGRKHELIPSLSISDWNEKELSIHETASYKHRGVCIEGADSYQNIKEFLDWLPKINMNSFFIQFENPYSFLKRWYEHEFNPYADKEDFNTEIAQQMSDLLDEELSKRGLIHHRVGHGWTGEVLGYSSKYGWESGLILPEEKKPLVAELNGKRELFNTAPILTSLCFSNPDVGERMCELIVNYAKERKDVDYLHVWLSDARNNICECEKCKEEIPSDQYVRILNQLDRKLSEEGLNTKICFLLYHELLFAPKHEVLENPERFTMMFAPITRTFEMSYADVDYENNVPLPNEYTRNNIVLPNSLEENLSYLFSWQKVFNGDSFVYDYPLGRAHYGDLGYMKISKVIFRDVVYLKKLGLNGYISCQELRAGFPHNFPNFVMGQMLWNRNLEYDELKALY
;
A
#
# COMPACT_ATOMS: atom_id res chain seq x y z
N MET A 1 32.93 23.18 3.73
CA MET A 1 33.58 22.04 4.43
C MET A 1 33.43 20.80 3.59
N LYS A 2 34.38 19.88 3.66
CA LYS A 2 34.28 18.58 2.97
C LYS A 2 34.11 17.49 4.02
N LEU A 3 33.04 16.71 3.90
CA LEU A 3 32.76 15.51 4.70
C LEU A 3 33.02 14.27 3.87
N THR A 4 33.24 13.14 4.54
CA THR A 4 33.43 11.82 3.92
C THR A 4 32.38 10.85 4.45
N ILE A 5 31.89 9.96 3.57
CA ILE A 5 30.95 8.91 3.93
C ILE A 5 31.48 7.54 3.59
N PHE A 6 31.31 6.59 4.50
CA PHE A 6 31.55 5.17 4.30
C PHE A 6 30.23 4.41 4.30
N ASP A 7 30.03 3.59 3.27
CA ASP A 7 28.82 2.82 3.08
C ASP A 7 29.08 1.32 3.30
N LYS A 8 28.63 0.77 4.44
CA LYS A 8 28.70 -0.67 4.74
C LYS A 8 27.60 -1.49 4.03
N VAL A 9 26.57 -0.83 3.51
CA VAL A 9 25.39 -1.51 2.94
C VAL A 9 25.60 -1.86 1.48
N GLN A 10 26.15 -0.94 0.69
CA GLN A 10 26.57 -1.10 -0.70
C GLN A 10 25.47 -1.63 -1.64
N ASN A 11 24.29 -1.05 -1.60
CA ASN A 11 23.18 -1.39 -2.49
C ASN A 11 22.55 -0.14 -3.14
N LYS A 12 21.49 -0.34 -3.95
CA LYS A 12 20.82 0.77 -4.66
C LYS A 12 20.23 1.80 -3.70
N THR A 13 19.67 1.37 -2.58
CA THR A 13 19.03 2.26 -1.61
C THR A 13 20.05 3.06 -0.81
N SER A 14 21.16 2.44 -0.36
CA SER A 14 22.23 3.18 0.29
C SER A 14 22.88 4.18 -0.66
N GLN A 15 23.04 3.82 -1.94
CA GLN A 15 23.51 4.77 -2.95
C GLN A 15 22.57 5.98 -3.06
N PHE A 16 21.25 5.75 -3.15
CA PHE A 16 20.25 6.81 -3.18
C PHE A 16 20.27 7.66 -1.89
N ALA A 17 20.42 7.03 -0.73
CA ALA A 17 20.56 7.72 0.56
C ALA A 17 21.77 8.67 0.58
N ILE A 18 22.90 8.26 -0.02
CA ILE A 18 24.09 9.12 -0.16
C ILE A 18 23.83 10.29 -1.12
N ASP A 19 23.13 10.03 -2.22
CA ASP A 19 22.76 11.09 -3.17
C ASP A 19 21.85 12.14 -2.50
N GLU A 20 20.89 11.69 -1.68
CA GLU A 20 20.04 12.57 -0.87
C GLU A 20 20.86 13.35 0.18
N LEU A 21 21.72 12.68 0.94
CA LEU A 21 22.62 13.37 1.88
C LEU A 21 23.47 14.41 1.18
N THR A 22 24.05 14.08 0.01
CA THR A 22 24.87 15.00 -0.77
C THR A 22 24.08 16.26 -1.13
N TYR A 23 22.86 16.09 -1.60
CA TYR A 23 21.97 17.19 -1.95
C TYR A 23 21.63 18.08 -0.75
N TYR A 24 21.15 17.47 0.34
CA TYR A 24 20.67 18.25 1.50
C TYR A 24 21.81 18.84 2.32
N LEU A 25 22.93 18.16 2.50
CA LEU A 25 24.09 18.75 3.18
C LEU A 25 24.65 19.96 2.42
N LYS A 26 24.61 19.91 1.09
CA LYS A 26 24.94 21.08 0.26
C LYS A 26 23.94 22.21 0.43
N ALA A 27 22.63 21.89 0.46
CA ALA A 27 21.56 22.88 0.59
C ALA A 27 21.53 23.55 1.98
N ILE A 28 21.73 22.77 3.06
CA ILE A 28 21.63 23.23 4.45
C ILE A 28 22.91 23.95 4.93
N PHE A 29 24.09 23.36 4.64
CA PHE A 29 25.37 23.75 5.25
C PHE A 29 26.42 24.20 4.24
N ASP A 30 26.17 24.14 2.94
CA ASP A 30 27.16 24.30 1.87
C ASP A 30 28.33 23.29 1.98
N PHE A 31 28.05 22.05 2.41
CA PHE A 31 29.05 20.99 2.50
C PHE A 31 29.18 20.25 1.17
N GLU A 32 30.39 19.71 0.93
CA GLU A 32 30.68 18.73 -0.09
C GLU A 32 30.80 17.35 0.57
N LEU A 33 30.09 16.34 0.07
CA LEU A 33 30.17 14.97 0.55
C LEU A 33 30.98 14.11 -0.45
N GLY A 34 32.08 13.55 0.01
CA GLY A 34 32.89 12.59 -0.74
C GLY A 34 32.77 11.18 -0.17
N ARG A 35 33.12 10.18 -0.95
CA ARG A 35 33.19 8.79 -0.48
C ARG A 35 34.58 8.45 0.01
N THR A 36 34.65 7.60 1.03
CA THR A 36 35.89 6.96 1.47
C THR A 36 35.74 5.43 1.44
N THR A 37 36.87 4.74 1.27
CA THR A 37 36.95 3.28 1.35
C THR A 37 37.50 2.81 2.71
N VAL A 38 37.81 3.76 3.61
CA VAL A 38 38.35 3.52 4.94
C VAL A 38 37.35 4.03 5.97
N GLU A 39 36.87 3.14 6.83
CA GLU A 39 35.83 3.44 7.81
C GLU A 39 36.26 4.53 8.82
N GLU A 40 37.51 4.44 9.28
CA GLU A 40 38.08 5.37 10.26
C GLU A 40 38.22 6.80 9.73
N ASP A 41 38.21 6.98 8.41
CA ASP A 41 38.28 8.29 7.74
C ASP A 41 36.90 8.90 7.47
N ALA A 42 35.83 8.19 7.83
CA ALA A 42 34.45 8.64 7.56
C ALA A 42 33.94 9.61 8.63
N ASN A 43 33.34 10.72 8.19
CA ASN A 43 32.52 11.58 9.05
C ASN A 43 31.09 11.01 9.16
N ILE A 44 30.63 10.32 8.13
CA ILE A 44 29.28 9.71 8.12
C ILE A 44 29.43 8.24 7.79
N LEU A 45 28.78 7.38 8.58
CA LEU A 45 28.74 5.93 8.38
C LEU A 45 27.30 5.50 8.12
N LEU A 46 27.07 4.77 7.02
CA LEU A 46 25.82 4.04 6.81
C LEU A 46 26.01 2.57 7.16
N SER A 47 25.15 2.02 8.02
CA SER A 47 25.21 0.61 8.42
C SER A 47 23.82 -0.04 8.44
N LYS A 48 23.82 -1.37 8.29
CA LYS A 48 22.63 -2.20 8.50
C LYS A 48 22.82 -2.96 9.81
N GLU A 49 21.86 -2.82 10.70
CA GLU A 49 21.86 -3.47 12.01
C GLU A 49 20.63 -4.34 12.17
N TYR A 50 20.75 -5.40 12.97
CA TYR A 50 19.63 -6.29 13.23
C TYR A 50 18.86 -5.81 14.47
N PHE A 51 17.57 -5.57 14.27
CA PHE A 51 16.61 -5.28 15.32
C PHE A 51 15.43 -6.27 15.19
N ASP A 52 14.86 -6.67 16.30
CA ASP A 52 13.86 -7.76 16.34
C ASP A 52 12.42 -7.33 15.99
N ASN A 53 12.17 -6.26 15.21
CA ASN A 53 10.81 -5.77 15.02
C ASN A 53 10.63 -5.09 13.65
N ASN A 54 9.60 -4.25 13.56
CA ASN A 54 9.29 -3.36 12.44
C ASN A 54 10.50 -2.52 12.03
N ASP A 55 10.38 -1.73 10.98
CA ASP A 55 11.43 -0.82 10.56
C ASP A 55 11.97 -0.01 11.75
N THR A 56 13.27 -0.12 11.97
CA THR A 56 13.97 0.51 13.09
C THR A 56 15.16 1.30 12.59
N ILE A 57 15.38 2.48 13.15
CA ILE A 57 16.50 3.35 12.83
C ILE A 57 17.36 3.63 14.07
N GLY A 58 18.65 3.86 13.83
CA GLY A 58 19.59 4.39 14.79
C GLY A 58 20.34 5.60 14.23
N ILE A 59 20.48 6.66 15.02
CA ILE A 59 21.28 7.84 14.68
C ILE A 59 22.12 8.19 15.89
N GLU A 60 23.43 8.08 15.75
CA GLU A 60 24.40 8.55 16.72
C GLU A 60 25.21 9.70 16.08
N MET A 61 25.19 10.87 16.69
CA MET A 61 25.94 12.01 16.17
C MET A 61 26.67 12.73 17.30
N LYS A 62 27.97 12.98 17.08
CA LYS A 62 28.83 13.69 18.03
C LYS A 62 30.07 14.23 17.35
N ASN A 63 30.48 15.46 17.74
CA ASN A 63 31.70 16.11 17.26
C ASN A 63 31.79 16.14 15.71
N GLY A 64 30.69 16.38 15.02
CA GLY A 64 30.64 16.46 13.56
C GLY A 64 30.68 15.11 12.83
N ASN A 65 30.63 13.99 13.54
CA ASN A 65 30.55 12.63 12.97
C ASN A 65 29.16 12.04 13.24
N ALA A 66 28.62 11.29 12.28
CA ALA A 66 27.31 10.65 12.38
C ALA A 66 27.33 9.19 11.95
N ILE A 67 26.62 8.34 12.68
CA ILE A 67 26.35 6.96 12.31
C ILE A 67 24.82 6.87 12.06
N LEU A 68 24.46 6.43 10.87
CA LEU A 68 23.08 6.21 10.48
C LEU A 68 22.87 4.72 10.23
N SER A 69 21.98 4.11 10.96
CA SER A 69 21.71 2.68 10.85
C SER A 69 20.21 2.39 10.66
N GLY A 70 19.93 1.24 10.07
CA GLY A 70 18.57 0.71 9.89
C GLY A 70 18.57 -0.80 9.74
N ASN A 71 17.43 -1.45 10.05
CA ASN A 71 17.31 -2.91 9.90
C ASN A 71 16.84 -3.34 8.50
N SER A 72 16.36 -2.41 7.70
CA SER A 72 15.93 -2.61 6.31
C SER A 72 16.51 -1.53 5.41
N ASP A 73 16.42 -1.70 4.11
CA ASP A 73 16.93 -0.72 3.15
C ASP A 73 16.18 0.62 3.28
N ILE A 74 14.85 0.56 3.40
CA ILE A 74 14.04 1.77 3.60
C ILE A 74 14.32 2.45 4.95
N SER A 75 14.63 1.70 6.02
CA SER A 75 14.96 2.26 7.33
C SER A 75 16.21 3.14 7.27
N ILE A 76 17.23 2.73 6.48
CA ILE A 76 18.45 3.54 6.29
C ILE A 76 18.10 4.88 5.64
N LEU A 77 17.24 4.88 4.63
CA LEU A 77 16.79 6.10 3.98
C LEU A 77 15.95 6.98 4.92
N ILE A 78 15.08 6.36 5.74
CA ILE A 78 14.30 7.07 6.78
C ILE A 78 15.26 7.67 7.82
N ALA A 79 16.33 6.98 8.22
CA ALA A 79 17.33 7.53 9.15
C ALA A 79 18.00 8.80 8.58
N VAL A 80 18.27 8.82 7.27
CA VAL A 80 18.80 10.04 6.60
C VAL A 80 17.81 11.20 6.74
N TYR A 81 16.53 11.02 6.37
CA TYR A 81 15.54 12.09 6.48
C TYR A 81 15.25 12.48 7.93
N ARG A 82 15.33 11.53 8.85
CA ARG A 82 15.18 11.79 10.29
C ARG A 82 16.33 12.68 10.82
N LEU A 83 17.58 12.42 10.39
CA LEU A 83 18.71 13.29 10.68
C LEU A 83 18.49 14.70 10.12
N LEU A 84 18.05 14.81 8.87
CA LEU A 84 17.80 16.11 8.24
C LEU A 84 16.70 16.91 8.97
N SER A 85 15.68 16.23 9.48
CA SER A 85 14.62 16.85 10.28
C SER A 85 15.14 17.38 11.62
N GLU A 86 16.16 16.73 12.23
CA GLU A 86 16.83 17.24 13.44
C GLU A 86 17.56 18.58 13.21
N PHE A 87 17.89 18.87 11.97
CA PHE A 87 18.41 20.15 11.53
C PHE A 87 17.33 21.11 11.02
N GLY A 88 16.05 20.76 11.14
CA GLY A 88 14.93 21.63 10.80
C GLY A 88 14.42 21.52 9.37
N ALA A 89 14.83 20.50 8.60
CA ALA A 89 14.21 20.24 7.31
C ALA A 89 12.78 19.69 7.53
N VAL A 90 11.80 20.26 6.80
CA VAL A 90 10.40 19.83 6.86
C VAL A 90 9.89 19.50 5.46
N PHE A 91 9.27 18.33 5.34
CA PHE A 91 8.81 17.74 4.07
C PHE A 91 7.27 17.78 4.02
N THR A 92 6.69 18.92 3.67
CA THR A 92 5.25 19.18 3.83
C THR A 92 4.38 18.45 2.80
N ARG A 93 4.86 18.22 1.58
CA ARG A 93 4.12 17.56 0.49
C ARG A 93 5.04 17.11 -0.64
N PRO A 94 4.55 16.30 -1.60
CA PRO A 94 5.34 15.81 -2.71
C PRO A 94 6.02 16.92 -3.52
N GLY A 95 7.23 16.63 -3.98
CA GLY A 95 8.05 17.52 -4.81
C GLY A 95 8.99 18.44 -4.02
N ARG A 96 10.27 18.44 -4.40
CA ARG A 96 11.35 19.18 -3.70
C ARG A 96 11.09 20.69 -3.53
N LYS A 97 10.35 21.32 -4.44
CA LYS A 97 9.97 22.74 -4.37
C LYS A 97 9.05 23.08 -3.18
N HIS A 98 8.53 22.05 -2.49
CA HIS A 98 7.63 22.19 -1.35
C HIS A 98 8.30 21.84 -0.01
N GLU A 99 9.59 21.63 -0.02
CA GLU A 99 10.38 21.34 1.17
C GLU A 99 10.84 22.64 1.82
N LEU A 100 10.82 22.68 3.14
CA LEU A 100 11.36 23.76 3.92
C LEU A 100 12.76 23.36 4.39
N ILE A 101 13.77 23.94 3.74
CA ILE A 101 15.17 23.61 3.98
C ILE A 101 15.84 24.81 4.65
N PRO A 102 16.37 24.67 5.88
CA PRO A 102 17.05 25.73 6.58
C PRO A 102 18.44 26.00 5.98
N SER A 103 19.00 27.15 6.30
CA SER A 103 20.42 27.47 6.04
C SER A 103 21.14 27.57 7.38
N LEU A 104 22.08 26.69 7.63
CA LEU A 104 22.79 26.53 8.90
C LEU A 104 24.30 26.69 8.70
N SER A 105 25.02 26.90 9.81
CA SER A 105 26.47 27.06 9.85
C SER A 105 27.19 25.72 10.11
N ILE A 106 28.51 25.71 9.93
CA ILE A 106 29.37 24.57 10.28
C ILE A 106 29.31 24.28 11.79
N SER A 107 29.17 25.33 12.64
CA SER A 107 29.05 25.14 14.10
C SER A 107 27.78 24.35 14.45
N ASP A 108 26.65 24.61 13.78
CA ASP A 108 25.40 23.88 14.03
C ASP A 108 25.55 22.36 13.78
N TRP A 109 26.36 22.00 12.77
CA TRP A 109 26.69 20.59 12.52
C TRP A 109 27.63 20.01 13.58
N ASN A 110 28.71 20.71 13.90
CA ASN A 110 29.75 20.20 14.79
C ASN A 110 29.31 20.12 16.26
N GLU A 111 28.41 20.98 16.69
CA GLU A 111 27.92 21.07 18.06
C GLU A 111 26.70 20.17 18.30
N LYS A 112 26.07 19.64 17.23
CA LYS A 112 24.90 18.78 17.35
C LYS A 112 25.30 17.45 17.95
N GLU A 113 24.64 17.06 19.05
CA GLU A 113 24.72 15.73 19.64
C GLU A 113 23.36 15.06 19.54
N LEU A 114 23.31 13.83 18.99
CA LEU A 114 22.11 13.02 18.85
C LEU A 114 22.40 11.58 19.26
N SER A 115 21.46 10.97 19.95
CA SER A 115 21.35 9.53 20.17
C SER A 115 19.88 9.15 20.01
N ILE A 116 19.52 8.66 18.85
CA ILE A 116 18.14 8.34 18.47
C ILE A 116 18.09 6.84 18.16
N HIS A 117 17.12 6.18 18.77
CA HIS A 117 16.74 4.82 18.45
C HIS A 117 15.23 4.74 18.42
N GLU A 118 14.68 4.57 17.21
CA GLU A 118 13.24 4.59 16.96
C GLU A 118 12.81 3.34 16.19
N THR A 119 11.70 2.75 16.59
CA THR A 119 11.05 1.63 15.88
C THR A 119 9.64 2.02 15.47
N ALA A 120 9.28 1.76 14.23
CA ALA A 120 7.96 2.04 13.70
C ALA A 120 6.88 1.31 14.50
N SER A 121 5.81 2.02 14.85
CA SER A 121 4.66 1.43 15.56
C SER A 121 3.94 0.37 14.72
N TYR A 122 3.98 0.50 13.39
CA TYR A 122 3.28 -0.37 12.45
C TYR A 122 4.19 -0.83 11.32
N LYS A 123 3.98 -2.07 10.86
CA LYS A 123 4.73 -2.69 9.76
C LYS A 123 4.33 -2.11 8.40
N HIS A 124 3.02 -2.05 8.12
CA HIS A 124 2.50 -1.57 6.84
C HIS A 124 2.16 -0.08 6.94
N ARG A 125 2.83 0.73 6.12
CA ARG A 125 2.72 2.19 6.14
C ARG A 125 2.80 2.71 4.71
N GLY A 126 1.64 2.88 4.06
CA GLY A 126 1.70 3.23 2.65
C GLY A 126 0.41 3.75 2.05
N VAL A 127 0.46 3.91 0.75
CA VAL A 127 -0.66 4.37 -0.07
C VAL A 127 -0.85 3.51 -1.30
N CYS A 128 -2.07 3.47 -1.81
CA CYS A 128 -2.44 2.85 -3.06
C CYS A 128 -2.90 3.93 -4.04
N ILE A 129 -2.50 3.79 -5.30
CA ILE A 129 -2.93 4.69 -6.38
C ILE A 129 -4.44 4.58 -6.61
N GLU A 130 -5.10 5.73 -6.76
CA GLU A 130 -6.50 5.87 -7.16
C GLU A 130 -6.68 7.18 -7.94
N GLY A 131 -7.78 7.31 -8.71
CA GLY A 131 -8.14 8.53 -9.41
C GLY A 131 -7.47 8.68 -10.77
N ALA A 132 -6.99 9.89 -11.08
CA ALA A 132 -6.31 10.24 -12.32
C ALA A 132 -4.94 10.85 -11.99
N ASP A 133 -3.86 10.17 -12.32
CA ASP A 133 -2.51 10.56 -11.94
C ASP A 133 -1.55 10.62 -13.14
N SER A 134 -0.57 11.55 -13.05
CA SER A 134 0.56 11.59 -13.97
C SER A 134 1.74 10.80 -13.43
N TYR A 135 2.60 10.32 -14.32
CA TYR A 135 3.89 9.73 -13.96
C TYR A 135 4.69 10.63 -13.01
N GLN A 136 4.76 11.93 -13.31
CA GLN A 136 5.51 12.89 -12.49
C GLN A 136 4.93 13.01 -11.07
N ASN A 137 3.60 13.06 -10.93
CA ASN A 137 2.96 13.14 -9.62
C ASN A 137 3.24 11.88 -8.79
N ILE A 138 3.12 10.70 -9.39
CA ILE A 138 3.42 9.44 -8.71
C ILE A 138 4.88 9.40 -8.28
N LYS A 139 5.82 9.77 -9.16
CA LYS A 139 7.26 9.81 -8.85
C LYS A 139 7.57 10.76 -7.67
N GLU A 140 7.01 11.96 -7.66
CA GLU A 140 7.17 12.91 -6.57
C GLU A 140 6.56 12.36 -5.26
N PHE A 141 5.47 11.62 -5.37
CA PHE A 141 4.85 10.98 -4.21
C PHE A 141 5.74 9.86 -3.64
N LEU A 142 6.30 9.00 -4.50
CA LEU A 142 7.27 7.97 -4.10
C LEU A 142 8.51 8.57 -3.40
N ASP A 143 8.99 9.71 -3.89
CA ASP A 143 10.10 10.44 -3.28
C ASP A 143 9.75 10.96 -1.88
N TRP A 144 8.51 11.34 -1.68
CA TRP A 144 8.03 11.93 -0.43
C TRP A 144 7.71 10.89 0.65
N LEU A 145 7.27 9.67 0.29
CA LEU A 145 6.85 8.64 1.25
C LEU A 145 7.88 8.37 2.37
N PRO A 146 9.17 8.09 2.09
CA PRO A 146 10.14 7.86 3.16
C PRO A 146 10.42 9.12 4.00
N LYS A 147 10.22 10.33 3.45
CA LYS A 147 10.37 11.60 4.17
C LYS A 147 9.31 11.82 5.25
N ILE A 148 8.18 11.13 5.13
CA ILE A 148 7.10 11.10 6.13
C ILE A 148 6.96 9.73 6.81
N ASN A 149 8.04 8.92 6.78
CA ASN A 149 8.15 7.62 7.45
C ASN A 149 7.24 6.50 6.89
N MET A 150 6.73 6.64 5.68
CA MET A 150 6.02 5.56 4.98
C MET A 150 7.01 4.64 4.26
N ASN A 151 6.64 3.36 4.10
CA ASN A 151 7.52 2.33 3.55
C ASN A 151 6.94 1.56 2.37
N SER A 152 5.70 1.81 1.96
CA SER A 152 5.02 0.96 0.97
C SER A 152 4.27 1.79 -0.07
N PHE A 153 4.21 1.26 -1.30
CA PHE A 153 3.36 1.80 -2.35
C PHE A 153 2.67 0.68 -3.12
N PHE A 154 1.40 0.85 -3.38
CA PHE A 154 0.57 -0.11 -4.09
C PHE A 154 0.13 0.44 -5.45
N ILE A 155 0.54 -0.23 -6.53
CA ILE A 155 0.06 0.02 -7.88
C ILE A 155 -0.96 -1.05 -8.23
N GLN A 156 -2.23 -0.65 -8.41
CA GLN A 156 -3.28 -1.58 -8.84
C GLN A 156 -3.10 -1.98 -10.31
N PHE A 157 -3.56 -3.19 -10.62
CA PHE A 157 -3.46 -3.88 -11.90
C PHE A 157 -2.01 -4.25 -12.29
N GLU A 158 -1.86 -4.87 -13.42
CA GLU A 158 -0.56 -5.23 -13.99
C GLU A 158 0.29 -3.97 -14.23
N ASN A 159 -0.35 -2.90 -14.73
CA ASN A 159 0.22 -1.56 -14.79
C ASN A 159 -0.85 -0.50 -14.51
N PRO A 160 -0.46 0.75 -14.23
CA PRO A 160 -1.40 1.80 -13.85
C PRO A 160 -2.13 2.47 -15.03
N TYR A 161 -2.30 1.79 -16.18
CA TYR A 161 -2.88 2.37 -17.40
C TYR A 161 -4.21 3.09 -17.15
N SER A 162 -5.14 2.46 -16.40
CA SER A 162 -6.46 3.05 -16.12
C SER A 162 -6.39 4.39 -15.40
N PHE A 163 -5.40 4.58 -14.52
CA PHE A 163 -5.21 5.82 -13.74
C PHE A 163 -4.47 6.87 -14.56
N LEU A 164 -3.42 6.47 -15.26
CA LEU A 164 -2.63 7.35 -16.13
C LEU A 164 -3.45 7.83 -17.34
N LYS A 165 -4.23 6.95 -17.97
CA LYS A 165 -5.10 7.30 -19.09
C LYS A 165 -6.04 8.46 -18.76
N ARG A 166 -6.70 8.42 -17.58
CA ARG A 166 -7.61 9.49 -17.15
C ARG A 166 -6.91 10.85 -17.09
N TRP A 167 -5.64 10.87 -16.73
CA TRP A 167 -4.82 12.09 -16.69
C TRP A 167 -4.42 12.52 -18.10
N TYR A 168 -3.76 11.68 -18.88
CA TYR A 168 -3.18 12.04 -20.17
C TYR A 168 -4.22 12.23 -21.27
N GLU A 169 -5.33 11.53 -21.24
CA GLU A 169 -6.45 11.77 -22.13
C GLU A 169 -7.37 12.92 -21.70
N HIS A 170 -7.08 13.57 -20.56
CA HIS A 170 -7.89 14.67 -20.02
C HIS A 170 -9.38 14.35 -19.96
N GLU A 171 -9.74 13.11 -19.55
CA GLU A 171 -11.08 12.52 -19.69
C GLU A 171 -12.22 13.44 -19.19
N PHE A 172 -11.97 14.25 -18.14
CA PHE A 172 -12.95 15.14 -17.55
C PHE A 172 -12.67 16.63 -17.81
N ASN A 173 -11.74 16.95 -18.72
CA ASN A 173 -11.38 18.33 -19.07
C ASN A 173 -11.71 18.64 -20.51
N PRO A 174 -12.86 19.26 -20.81
CA PRO A 174 -13.26 19.56 -22.20
C PRO A 174 -12.43 20.66 -22.86
N TYR A 175 -11.51 21.28 -22.13
CA TYR A 175 -10.69 22.40 -22.64
C TYR A 175 -9.25 21.99 -22.98
N ALA A 176 -8.89 20.71 -22.78
CA ALA A 176 -7.59 20.18 -23.15
C ALA A 176 -7.74 19.08 -24.20
N ASP A 177 -6.86 19.10 -25.19
CA ASP A 177 -6.75 18.04 -26.17
C ASP A 177 -6.15 16.79 -25.55
N LYS A 178 -6.61 15.61 -25.98
CA LYS A 178 -6.05 14.34 -25.54
C LYS A 178 -4.60 14.21 -26.00
N GLU A 179 -3.75 13.73 -25.08
CA GLU A 179 -2.41 13.27 -25.43
C GLU A 179 -2.47 11.85 -26.00
N ASP A 180 -1.51 11.51 -26.87
CA ASP A 180 -1.34 10.14 -27.33
C ASP A 180 -0.90 9.26 -26.15
N PHE A 181 -1.80 8.40 -25.70
CA PHE A 181 -1.56 7.52 -24.56
C PHE A 181 -2.11 6.11 -24.80
N ASN A 182 -1.31 5.10 -24.50
CA ASN A 182 -1.65 3.68 -24.71
C ASN A 182 -1.01 2.80 -23.63
N THR A 183 -1.28 1.49 -23.67
CA THR A 183 -0.78 0.51 -22.72
C THR A 183 0.74 0.35 -22.75
N GLU A 184 1.37 0.55 -23.89
CA GLU A 184 2.83 0.46 -24.08
C GLU A 184 3.53 1.64 -23.39
N ILE A 185 3.00 2.85 -23.53
CA ILE A 185 3.49 4.04 -22.81
C ILE A 185 3.28 3.87 -21.29
N ALA A 186 2.11 3.38 -20.87
CA ALA A 186 1.83 3.10 -19.48
C ALA A 186 2.78 2.04 -18.90
N GLN A 187 3.14 1.02 -19.68
CA GLN A 187 4.11 0.01 -19.26
C GLN A 187 5.51 0.60 -19.04
N GLN A 188 5.99 1.41 -19.98
CA GLN A 188 7.27 2.10 -19.82
C GLN A 188 7.29 2.99 -18.58
N MET A 189 6.20 3.72 -18.30
CA MET A 189 6.07 4.51 -17.08
C MET A 189 6.03 3.63 -15.84
N SER A 190 5.34 2.49 -15.89
CA SER A 190 5.30 1.51 -14.80
C SER A 190 6.69 0.96 -14.48
N ASP A 191 7.47 0.59 -15.49
CA ASP A 191 8.84 0.09 -15.32
C ASP A 191 9.75 1.14 -14.66
N LEU A 192 9.63 2.41 -15.07
CA LEU A 192 10.34 3.52 -14.43
C LEU A 192 9.90 3.75 -12.98
N LEU A 193 8.61 3.56 -12.66
CA LEU A 193 8.12 3.65 -11.27
C LEU A 193 8.66 2.49 -10.41
N ASP A 194 8.79 1.29 -10.99
CA ASP A 194 9.40 0.15 -10.30
C ASP A 194 10.88 0.40 -9.97
N GLU A 195 11.61 1.06 -10.86
CA GLU A 195 12.98 1.51 -10.57
C GLU A 195 13.01 2.55 -9.44
N GLU A 196 12.06 3.51 -9.41
CA GLU A 196 11.94 4.51 -8.36
C GLU A 196 11.57 3.88 -7.00
N LEU A 197 10.71 2.83 -6.98
CA LEU A 197 10.40 2.05 -5.79
C LEU A 197 11.64 1.31 -5.27
N SER A 198 12.29 0.55 -6.15
CA SER A 198 13.45 -0.27 -5.82
C SER A 198 14.62 0.55 -5.27
N LYS A 199 14.92 1.71 -5.87
CA LYS A 199 16.05 2.53 -5.42
C LYS A 199 15.82 3.17 -4.06
N ARG A 200 14.56 3.32 -3.62
CA ARG A 200 14.21 3.82 -2.29
C ARG A 200 14.02 2.71 -1.26
N GLY A 201 14.07 1.44 -1.68
CA GLY A 201 13.79 0.30 -0.82
C GLY A 201 12.33 0.25 -0.33
N LEU A 202 11.41 0.87 -1.09
CA LEU A 202 9.98 0.83 -0.78
C LEU A 202 9.43 -0.57 -1.01
N ILE A 203 8.59 -1.03 -0.10
CA ILE A 203 7.86 -2.28 -0.22
C ILE A 203 6.85 -2.16 -1.37
N HIS A 204 6.92 -3.08 -2.31
CA HIS A 204 6.18 -3.05 -3.55
C HIS A 204 4.96 -3.95 -3.49
N HIS A 205 3.75 -3.34 -3.59
CA HIS A 205 2.47 -4.05 -3.69
C HIS A 205 1.93 -3.96 -5.11
N ARG A 206 1.39 -5.08 -5.66
CA ARG A 206 0.91 -5.14 -7.04
C ARG A 206 -0.39 -5.92 -7.21
N VAL A 207 -1.02 -5.62 -8.28
CA VAL A 207 -2.21 -6.16 -8.93
C VAL A 207 -3.49 -5.80 -8.17
N GLY A 208 -4.01 -6.66 -7.31
CA GLY A 208 -5.34 -6.50 -6.72
C GLY A 208 -6.42 -7.19 -7.55
N HIS A 209 -7.36 -6.44 -8.09
CA HIS A 209 -8.35 -6.97 -9.03
C HIS A 209 -7.75 -7.28 -10.40
N GLY A 210 -8.44 -8.12 -11.19
CA GLY A 210 -8.05 -8.46 -12.55
C GLY A 210 -7.88 -9.94 -12.80
N TRP A 211 -7.51 -10.74 -11.80
CA TRP A 211 -7.27 -12.18 -11.94
C TRP A 211 -8.46 -12.94 -12.52
N THR A 212 -9.69 -12.55 -12.17
CA THR A 212 -10.90 -13.16 -12.75
C THR A 212 -11.02 -12.91 -14.24
N GLY A 213 -10.65 -11.71 -14.71
CA GLY A 213 -10.57 -11.37 -16.13
C GLY A 213 -9.46 -12.14 -16.85
N GLU A 214 -8.28 -12.24 -16.24
CA GLU A 214 -7.14 -12.98 -16.81
C GLU A 214 -7.46 -14.47 -17.04
N VAL A 215 -8.18 -15.12 -16.12
CA VAL A 215 -8.66 -16.50 -16.31
C VAL A 215 -9.52 -16.63 -17.56
N LEU A 216 -10.27 -15.58 -17.89
CA LEU A 216 -11.10 -15.51 -19.09
C LEU A 216 -10.34 -15.05 -20.35
N GLY A 217 -9.06 -14.67 -20.21
CA GLY A 217 -8.20 -14.20 -21.31
C GLY A 217 -8.31 -12.72 -21.60
N TYR A 218 -8.82 -11.91 -20.65
CA TYR A 218 -8.83 -10.45 -20.71
C TYR A 218 -7.73 -9.88 -19.82
N SER A 219 -6.93 -8.97 -20.38
CA SER A 219 -5.83 -8.37 -19.64
C SER A 219 -6.32 -7.42 -18.55
N SER A 220 -5.75 -7.54 -17.34
CA SER A 220 -6.00 -6.64 -16.20
C SER A 220 -5.51 -5.21 -16.45
N LYS A 221 -4.66 -4.97 -17.44
CA LYS A 221 -4.16 -3.63 -17.81
C LYS A 221 -5.28 -2.63 -18.09
N TYR A 222 -6.40 -3.10 -18.66
CA TYR A 222 -7.51 -2.24 -19.03
C TYR A 222 -8.45 -1.88 -17.88
N GLY A 223 -8.22 -2.43 -16.67
CA GLY A 223 -8.99 -2.11 -15.46
C GLY A 223 -10.49 -2.40 -15.64
N TRP A 224 -11.32 -1.37 -15.52
CA TRP A 224 -12.80 -1.48 -15.58
C TRP A 224 -13.40 -1.37 -16.98
N GLU A 225 -12.68 -1.73 -18.03
CA GLU A 225 -13.22 -1.76 -19.39
C GLU A 225 -14.48 -2.61 -19.46
N SER A 226 -15.48 -2.14 -20.22
CA SER A 226 -16.78 -2.78 -20.41
C SER A 226 -17.17 -2.84 -21.90
N GLY A 227 -18.31 -3.46 -22.19
CA GLY A 227 -18.78 -3.64 -23.58
C GLY A 227 -18.11 -4.84 -24.28
N LEU A 228 -17.46 -5.73 -23.50
CA LEU A 228 -16.77 -6.90 -24.03
C LEU A 228 -17.73 -8.10 -24.18
N ILE A 229 -17.35 -9.05 -25.03
CA ILE A 229 -18.16 -10.25 -25.35
C ILE A 229 -17.44 -11.48 -24.82
N LEU A 230 -18.14 -12.31 -24.02
CA LEU A 230 -17.62 -13.59 -23.56
C LEU A 230 -17.63 -14.63 -24.69
N PRO A 231 -16.49 -15.22 -25.08
CA PRO A 231 -16.43 -16.34 -26.01
C PRO A 231 -17.19 -17.58 -25.45
N GLU A 232 -17.83 -18.33 -26.33
CA GLU A 232 -18.65 -19.51 -25.95
C GLU A 232 -17.85 -20.54 -25.15
N GLU A 233 -16.61 -20.79 -25.54
CA GLU A 233 -15.69 -21.75 -24.88
C GLU A 233 -15.29 -21.31 -23.46
N LYS A 234 -15.48 -20.05 -23.10
CA LYS A 234 -15.19 -19.52 -21.76
C LYS A 234 -16.39 -19.56 -20.82
N LYS A 235 -17.60 -19.77 -21.32
CA LYS A 235 -18.83 -19.82 -20.50
C LYS A 235 -18.75 -20.79 -19.32
N PRO A 236 -18.15 -22.01 -19.44
CA PRO A 236 -18.03 -22.92 -18.31
C PRO A 236 -17.21 -22.39 -17.12
N LEU A 237 -16.35 -21.40 -17.35
CA LEU A 237 -15.51 -20.77 -16.32
C LEU A 237 -16.22 -19.66 -15.55
N VAL A 238 -17.24 -19.06 -16.15
CA VAL A 238 -17.96 -17.91 -15.59
C VAL A 238 -19.06 -18.35 -14.63
N ALA A 239 -19.34 -17.53 -13.64
CA ALA A 239 -20.44 -17.73 -12.70
C ALA A 239 -21.78 -17.88 -13.43
N GLU A 240 -22.58 -18.84 -12.99
CA GLU A 240 -23.98 -18.97 -13.43
C GLU A 240 -24.87 -18.07 -12.60
N LEU A 241 -25.57 -17.16 -13.24
CA LEU A 241 -26.53 -16.25 -12.62
C LEU A 241 -27.87 -16.37 -13.32
N ASN A 242 -28.92 -16.73 -12.59
CA ASN A 242 -30.25 -16.92 -13.15
C ASN A 242 -30.25 -17.89 -14.37
N GLY A 243 -29.44 -18.95 -14.31
CA GLY A 243 -29.32 -19.96 -15.36
C GLY A 243 -28.50 -19.52 -16.58
N LYS A 244 -27.81 -18.36 -16.54
CA LYS A 244 -26.98 -17.84 -17.61
C LYS A 244 -25.54 -17.68 -17.17
N ARG A 245 -24.61 -17.78 -18.13
CA ARG A 245 -23.16 -17.55 -17.95
C ARG A 245 -22.71 -16.48 -18.91
N GLU A 246 -22.58 -15.26 -18.41
CA GLU A 246 -22.29 -14.05 -19.17
C GLU A 246 -21.32 -13.16 -18.38
N LEU A 247 -20.63 -12.21 -19.04
CA LEU A 247 -19.87 -11.17 -18.32
C LEU A 247 -20.84 -10.30 -17.53
N PHE A 248 -20.57 -10.12 -16.26
CA PHE A 248 -21.33 -9.23 -15.40
C PHE A 248 -21.12 -7.77 -15.86
N ASN A 249 -22.20 -7.08 -16.20
CA ASN A 249 -22.14 -5.73 -16.79
C ASN A 249 -21.18 -5.61 -18.00
N THR A 250 -21.00 -6.68 -18.76
CA THR A 250 -20.07 -6.76 -19.89
C THR A 250 -18.61 -6.44 -19.57
N ALA A 251 -18.22 -6.50 -18.29
CA ALA A 251 -16.90 -6.15 -17.79
C ALA A 251 -16.22 -7.35 -17.11
N PRO A 252 -15.07 -7.83 -17.61
CA PRO A 252 -14.38 -9.01 -17.06
C PRO A 252 -13.98 -8.86 -15.58
N ILE A 253 -13.50 -7.66 -15.18
CA ILE A 253 -13.08 -7.39 -13.80
C ILE A 253 -14.25 -7.48 -12.80
N LEU A 254 -15.47 -7.21 -13.25
CA LEU A 254 -16.69 -7.30 -12.43
C LEU A 254 -17.26 -8.72 -12.42
N THR A 255 -16.76 -9.62 -13.25
CA THR A 255 -17.32 -10.95 -13.48
C THR A 255 -16.74 -11.98 -12.51
N SER A 256 -17.60 -12.61 -11.72
CA SER A 256 -17.22 -13.73 -10.88
C SER A 256 -17.10 -15.03 -11.69
N LEU A 257 -16.39 -16.00 -11.16
CA LEU A 257 -16.09 -17.28 -11.80
C LEU A 257 -16.85 -18.44 -11.13
N CYS A 258 -16.90 -19.56 -11.83
CA CYS A 258 -17.46 -20.81 -11.28
C CYS A 258 -16.37 -21.57 -10.51
N PHE A 259 -16.13 -21.22 -9.25
CA PHE A 259 -15.04 -21.76 -8.44
C PHE A 259 -15.19 -23.25 -8.08
N SER A 260 -16.34 -23.86 -8.34
CA SER A 260 -16.51 -25.32 -8.31
C SER A 260 -15.99 -26.02 -9.57
N ASN A 261 -15.67 -25.27 -10.64
CA ASN A 261 -14.96 -25.78 -11.80
C ASN A 261 -13.46 -25.83 -11.49
N PRO A 262 -12.82 -27.02 -11.48
CA PRO A 262 -11.41 -27.14 -11.10
C PRO A 262 -10.47 -26.37 -12.03
N ASP A 263 -10.81 -26.19 -13.31
CA ASP A 263 -10.01 -25.44 -14.27
C ASP A 263 -9.86 -23.96 -13.88
N VAL A 264 -10.81 -23.40 -13.14
CA VAL A 264 -10.79 -22.01 -12.69
C VAL A 264 -9.68 -21.78 -11.67
N GLY A 265 -9.65 -22.61 -10.61
CA GLY A 265 -8.61 -22.53 -9.57
C GLY A 265 -7.22 -22.80 -10.14
N GLU A 266 -7.10 -23.82 -10.99
CA GLU A 266 -5.82 -24.18 -11.62
C GLU A 266 -5.27 -23.05 -12.47
N ARG A 267 -6.06 -22.52 -13.41
CA ARG A 267 -5.66 -21.39 -14.28
C ARG A 267 -5.32 -20.13 -13.49
N MET A 268 -6.13 -19.81 -12.48
CA MET A 268 -5.86 -18.63 -11.64
C MET A 268 -4.51 -18.77 -10.92
N CYS A 269 -4.25 -19.91 -10.30
CA CYS A 269 -2.97 -20.18 -9.64
C CYS A 269 -1.79 -20.16 -10.61
N GLU A 270 -1.92 -20.75 -11.81
CA GLU A 270 -0.87 -20.71 -12.83
C GLU A 270 -0.52 -19.28 -13.27
N LEU A 271 -1.54 -18.45 -13.53
CA LEU A 271 -1.35 -17.05 -13.91
C LEU A 271 -0.62 -16.27 -12.81
N ILE A 272 -1.03 -16.43 -11.55
CA ILE A 272 -0.41 -15.74 -10.42
C ILE A 272 1.02 -16.22 -10.19
N VAL A 273 1.29 -17.53 -10.28
CA VAL A 273 2.64 -18.09 -10.14
C VAL A 273 3.56 -17.59 -11.24
N ASN A 274 3.08 -17.56 -12.50
CA ASN A 274 3.87 -17.03 -13.61
C ASN A 274 4.19 -15.55 -13.42
N TYR A 275 3.23 -14.74 -13.01
CA TYR A 275 3.45 -13.36 -12.67
C TYR A 275 4.52 -13.21 -11.55
N ALA A 276 4.41 -13.98 -10.48
CA ALA A 276 5.38 -13.95 -9.39
C ALA A 276 6.80 -14.38 -9.80
N LYS A 277 6.93 -15.28 -10.80
CA LYS A 277 8.22 -15.65 -11.38
C LYS A 277 8.87 -14.51 -12.16
N GLU A 278 8.07 -13.76 -12.89
CA GLU A 278 8.51 -12.63 -13.71
C GLU A 278 8.80 -11.39 -12.85
N ARG A 279 7.99 -11.16 -11.81
CA ARG A 279 8.00 -9.97 -10.95
C ARG A 279 8.54 -10.28 -9.56
N LYS A 280 9.82 -10.65 -9.47
CA LYS A 280 10.52 -10.91 -8.20
C LYS A 280 10.76 -9.66 -7.35
N ASP A 281 10.55 -8.50 -7.94
CA ASP A 281 10.59 -7.19 -7.30
C ASP A 281 9.33 -6.86 -6.49
N VAL A 282 8.26 -7.66 -6.63
CA VAL A 282 7.01 -7.48 -5.90
C VAL A 282 7.06 -8.23 -4.57
N ASP A 283 6.97 -7.49 -3.47
CA ASP A 283 6.99 -8.03 -2.11
C ASP A 283 5.64 -8.63 -1.72
N TYR A 284 4.56 -7.92 -2.03
CA TYR A 284 3.18 -8.31 -1.72
C TYR A 284 2.33 -8.35 -2.98
N LEU A 285 1.90 -9.55 -3.35
CA LEU A 285 1.01 -9.77 -4.47
C LEU A 285 -0.45 -9.86 -3.97
N HIS A 286 -1.27 -8.93 -4.41
CA HIS A 286 -2.69 -8.91 -4.05
C HIS A 286 -3.48 -9.83 -4.96
N VAL A 287 -4.25 -10.73 -4.37
CA VAL A 287 -5.10 -11.68 -5.08
C VAL A 287 -6.56 -11.41 -4.70
N TRP A 288 -7.20 -10.52 -5.45
CA TRP A 288 -8.59 -10.15 -5.22
C TRP A 288 -9.49 -10.82 -6.28
N LEU A 289 -10.71 -11.15 -5.88
CA LEU A 289 -11.71 -11.68 -6.81
C LEU A 289 -12.39 -10.55 -7.59
N SER A 290 -13.57 -10.79 -8.18
CA SER A 290 -14.30 -9.80 -8.97
C SER A 290 -14.65 -8.55 -8.17
N ASP A 291 -14.55 -7.37 -8.82
CA ASP A 291 -14.89 -6.09 -8.21
C ASP A 291 -16.39 -5.77 -8.33
N ALA A 292 -17.21 -6.73 -7.96
CA ALA A 292 -18.66 -6.55 -7.90
C ALA A 292 -19.27 -7.49 -6.85
N ARG A 293 -20.44 -7.13 -6.36
CA ARG A 293 -21.21 -7.92 -5.41
C ARG A 293 -22.42 -8.56 -6.06
N ASN A 294 -22.97 -9.58 -5.40
CA ASN A 294 -24.21 -10.25 -5.81
C ASN A 294 -24.10 -10.86 -7.23
N ASN A 295 -22.92 -11.41 -7.55
CA ASN A 295 -22.64 -12.04 -8.84
C ASN A 295 -21.96 -13.41 -8.67
N ILE A 296 -22.21 -14.07 -7.55
CA ILE A 296 -21.60 -15.37 -7.20
C ILE A 296 -22.34 -16.51 -7.90
N CYS A 297 -21.60 -17.49 -8.39
CA CYS A 297 -22.12 -18.63 -9.14
C CYS A 297 -23.24 -19.38 -8.41
N GLU A 298 -24.35 -19.62 -9.12
CA GLU A 298 -25.56 -20.31 -8.63
C GLU A 298 -25.65 -21.76 -9.08
N CYS A 299 -24.63 -22.35 -9.71
CA CYS A 299 -24.66 -23.76 -10.08
C CYS A 299 -24.74 -24.65 -8.84
N GLU A 300 -25.24 -25.87 -9.01
CA GLU A 300 -25.53 -26.82 -7.93
C GLU A 300 -24.36 -27.02 -6.95
N LYS A 301 -23.12 -27.13 -7.48
CA LYS A 301 -21.92 -27.30 -6.65
C LYS A 301 -21.53 -26.02 -5.89
N CYS A 302 -21.57 -24.86 -6.54
CA CYS A 302 -21.21 -23.63 -5.90
C CYS A 302 -22.20 -23.21 -4.79
N LYS A 303 -23.46 -23.66 -4.86
CA LYS A 303 -24.49 -23.37 -3.83
C LYS A 303 -24.19 -24.02 -2.48
N GLU A 304 -23.41 -25.09 -2.45
CA GLU A 304 -23.11 -25.84 -1.23
C GLU A 304 -22.17 -25.11 -0.28
N GLU A 305 -21.44 -24.10 -0.79
CA GLU A 305 -20.38 -23.41 -0.06
C GLU A 305 -20.57 -21.87 -0.10
N ILE A 306 -19.97 -21.17 0.86
CA ILE A 306 -19.86 -19.71 0.79
C ILE A 306 -18.60 -19.30 -0.01
N PRO A 307 -18.58 -18.09 -0.61
CA PRO A 307 -17.45 -17.63 -1.43
C PRO A 307 -16.11 -17.65 -0.71
N SER A 308 -16.08 -17.38 0.59
CA SER A 308 -14.84 -17.36 1.38
C SER A 308 -14.22 -18.75 1.55
N ASP A 309 -15.01 -19.81 1.65
CA ASP A 309 -14.47 -21.18 1.64
C ASP A 309 -13.80 -21.49 0.29
N GLN A 310 -14.44 -21.13 -0.82
CA GLN A 310 -13.87 -21.31 -2.16
C GLN A 310 -12.59 -20.50 -2.34
N TYR A 311 -12.58 -19.27 -1.85
CA TYR A 311 -11.43 -18.38 -1.91
C TYR A 311 -10.23 -18.90 -1.10
N VAL A 312 -10.44 -19.30 0.14
CA VAL A 312 -9.39 -19.88 0.99
C VAL A 312 -8.79 -21.14 0.36
N ARG A 313 -9.61 -21.99 -0.27
CA ARG A 313 -9.13 -23.19 -1.00
C ARG A 313 -8.19 -22.81 -2.15
N ILE A 314 -8.53 -21.76 -2.93
CA ILE A 314 -7.67 -21.27 -4.01
C ILE A 314 -6.37 -20.69 -3.43
N LEU A 315 -6.44 -19.94 -2.34
CA LEU A 315 -5.26 -19.37 -1.70
C LEU A 315 -4.32 -20.48 -1.18
N ASN A 316 -4.84 -21.53 -0.57
CA ASN A 316 -4.05 -22.69 -0.15
C ASN A 316 -3.42 -23.43 -1.35
N GLN A 317 -4.15 -23.58 -2.45
CA GLN A 317 -3.61 -24.14 -3.70
C GLN A 317 -2.48 -23.27 -4.25
N LEU A 318 -2.67 -21.95 -4.23
CA LEU A 318 -1.65 -20.97 -4.66
C LEU A 318 -0.38 -21.04 -3.82
N ASP A 319 -0.51 -21.10 -2.48
CA ASP A 319 0.64 -21.23 -1.58
C ASP A 319 1.46 -22.48 -1.86
N ARG A 320 0.78 -23.63 -2.06
CA ARG A 320 1.48 -24.88 -2.42
C ARG A 320 2.27 -24.72 -3.73
N LYS A 321 1.67 -24.16 -4.77
CA LYS A 321 2.33 -23.94 -6.08
C LYS A 321 3.50 -22.94 -5.98
N LEU A 322 3.36 -21.82 -5.25
CA LEU A 322 4.43 -20.88 -5.01
C LEU A 322 5.60 -21.53 -4.25
N SER A 323 5.28 -22.39 -3.27
CA SER A 323 6.29 -23.11 -2.49
C SER A 323 7.04 -24.16 -3.32
N GLU A 324 6.35 -24.89 -4.19
CA GLU A 324 6.94 -25.84 -5.16
C GLU A 324 7.92 -25.15 -6.10
N GLU A 325 7.66 -23.89 -6.48
CA GLU A 325 8.52 -23.07 -7.32
C GLU A 325 9.62 -22.32 -6.53
N GLY A 326 9.66 -22.47 -5.21
CA GLY A 326 10.65 -21.78 -4.35
C GLY A 326 10.43 -20.27 -4.24
N LEU A 327 9.22 -19.78 -4.48
CA LEU A 327 8.87 -18.36 -4.44
C LEU A 327 8.40 -17.95 -3.03
N ASN A 328 9.00 -16.87 -2.51
CA ASN A 328 8.71 -16.33 -1.17
C ASN A 328 7.74 -15.13 -1.19
N THR A 329 7.16 -14.81 -2.35
CA THR A 329 6.18 -13.72 -2.52
C THR A 329 5.07 -13.82 -1.49
N LYS A 330 4.80 -12.75 -0.76
CA LYS A 330 3.68 -12.67 0.18
C LYS A 330 2.38 -12.42 -0.59
N ILE A 331 1.29 -12.98 -0.10
CA ILE A 331 -0.03 -12.84 -0.71
C ILE A 331 -0.92 -12.02 0.21
N CYS A 332 -1.45 -10.91 -0.33
CA CYS A 332 -2.51 -10.14 0.32
C CYS A 332 -3.87 -10.63 -0.15
N PHE A 333 -4.70 -11.09 0.77
CA PHE A 333 -6.09 -11.45 0.51
C PHE A 333 -7.05 -10.41 1.07
N LEU A 334 -8.20 -10.25 0.43
CA LEU A 334 -9.10 -9.12 0.60
C LEU A 334 -10.37 -9.50 1.36
N LEU A 335 -10.73 -8.73 2.38
CA LEU A 335 -12.05 -8.73 3.01
C LEU A 335 -12.91 -7.63 2.40
N TYR A 336 -13.73 -8.02 1.41
CA TYR A 336 -14.51 -7.07 0.61
C TYR A 336 -15.75 -7.77 0.03
N HIS A 337 -16.89 -7.12 -0.03
CA HIS A 337 -18.15 -7.68 -0.53
C HIS A 337 -18.48 -9.05 0.11
N GLU A 338 -18.64 -10.11 -0.70
CA GLU A 338 -18.93 -11.46 -0.21
C GLU A 338 -17.82 -12.05 0.67
N LEU A 339 -16.58 -11.60 0.49
CA LEU A 339 -15.43 -12.03 1.27
C LEU A 339 -15.35 -11.37 2.66
N LEU A 340 -16.27 -10.46 3.00
CA LEU A 340 -16.48 -10.02 4.38
C LEU A 340 -16.92 -11.18 5.28
N PHE A 341 -17.70 -12.11 4.76
CA PHE A 341 -18.16 -13.29 5.51
C PHE A 341 -17.02 -14.28 5.69
N ALA A 342 -16.60 -14.52 6.93
CA ALA A 342 -15.51 -15.44 7.24
C ALA A 342 -15.83 -16.86 6.77
N PRO A 343 -14.83 -17.66 6.34
CA PRO A 343 -15.03 -19.04 5.91
C PRO A 343 -15.61 -19.90 7.03
N LYS A 344 -16.42 -20.90 6.66
CA LYS A 344 -17.09 -21.80 7.60
C LYS A 344 -16.34 -23.13 7.78
N HIS A 345 -15.66 -23.58 6.76
CA HIS A 345 -15.07 -24.93 6.69
C HIS A 345 -13.58 -24.90 6.35
N GLU A 346 -13.13 -23.93 5.58
CA GLU A 346 -11.74 -23.81 5.14
C GLU A 346 -10.93 -22.90 6.07
N VAL A 347 -9.63 -23.20 6.20
CA VAL A 347 -8.67 -22.37 6.94
C VAL A 347 -7.42 -22.15 6.10
N LEU A 348 -6.74 -21.03 6.27
CA LEU A 348 -5.43 -20.80 5.64
C LEU A 348 -4.38 -21.68 6.32
N GLU A 349 -3.80 -22.60 5.53
CA GLU A 349 -2.87 -23.64 6.04
C GLU A 349 -1.51 -23.06 6.45
N ASN A 350 -1.07 -22.00 5.78
CA ASN A 350 0.23 -21.32 6.01
C ASN A 350 0.04 -19.82 6.29
N PRO A 351 -0.32 -19.43 7.52
CA PRO A 351 -0.55 -18.02 7.86
C PRO A 351 0.64 -17.09 7.56
N GLU A 352 1.86 -17.60 7.57
CA GLU A 352 3.08 -16.85 7.26
C GLU A 352 3.13 -16.34 5.80
N ARG A 353 2.48 -17.04 4.87
CA ARG A 353 2.38 -16.65 3.46
C ARG A 353 1.47 -15.45 3.26
N PHE A 354 0.44 -15.33 4.10
CA PHE A 354 -0.70 -14.45 3.85
C PHE A 354 -0.71 -13.22 4.72
N THR A 355 -1.23 -12.14 4.17
CA THR A 355 -1.56 -10.91 4.90
C THR A 355 -3.01 -10.56 4.62
N MET A 356 -3.80 -10.42 5.69
CA MET A 356 -5.21 -10.06 5.60
C MET A 356 -5.35 -8.56 5.38
N MET A 357 -6.08 -8.19 4.33
CA MET A 357 -6.40 -6.80 4.02
C MET A 357 -7.87 -6.53 4.31
N PHE A 358 -8.15 -5.76 5.34
CA PHE A 358 -9.49 -5.32 5.71
C PHE A 358 -9.83 -4.03 4.97
N ALA A 359 -10.88 -4.06 4.13
CA ALA A 359 -11.28 -2.94 3.27
C ALA A 359 -12.71 -2.46 3.58
N PRO A 360 -12.91 -1.60 4.62
CA PRO A 360 -14.23 -1.14 5.06
C PRO A 360 -14.74 0.01 4.17
N ILE A 361 -14.97 -0.24 2.88
CA ILE A 361 -15.31 0.79 1.88
C ILE A 361 -16.59 1.57 2.20
N THR A 362 -17.48 0.99 3.01
CA THR A 362 -18.78 1.60 3.36
C THR A 362 -18.76 2.37 4.67
N ARG A 363 -17.61 2.43 5.36
CA ARG A 363 -17.51 3.18 6.62
C ARG A 363 -17.69 4.69 6.40
N THR A 364 -18.19 5.36 7.42
CA THR A 364 -18.14 6.82 7.50
C THR A 364 -16.78 7.32 8.00
N PHE A 365 -16.35 8.50 7.54
CA PHE A 365 -15.20 9.25 8.07
C PHE A 365 -15.62 10.44 8.95
N GLU A 366 -16.87 10.46 9.41
CA GLU A 366 -17.31 11.35 10.48
C GLU A 366 -16.92 10.85 11.86
N MET A 367 -16.67 9.54 11.97
CA MET A 367 -16.27 8.83 13.17
C MET A 367 -14.94 8.12 12.96
N SER A 368 -14.16 8.03 14.02
CA SER A 368 -12.94 7.21 14.11
C SER A 368 -13.24 5.83 14.70
N TYR A 369 -12.35 4.84 14.45
CA TYR A 369 -12.34 3.57 15.20
C TYR A 369 -12.30 3.79 16.72
N ALA A 370 -11.74 4.91 17.17
CA ALA A 370 -11.69 5.29 18.59
C ALA A 370 -13.06 5.64 19.20
N ASP A 371 -14.07 5.88 18.38
CA ASP A 371 -15.42 6.26 18.83
C ASP A 371 -16.35 5.06 19.04
N VAL A 372 -15.90 3.86 18.65
CA VAL A 372 -16.69 2.63 18.75
C VAL A 372 -16.66 2.08 20.16
N ASP A 373 -17.82 1.76 20.71
CA ASP A 373 -17.95 0.97 21.95
C ASP A 373 -17.86 -0.52 21.60
N TYR A 374 -16.64 -1.05 21.72
CA TYR A 374 -16.34 -2.44 21.35
C TYR A 374 -17.00 -3.50 22.23
N GLU A 375 -17.39 -3.12 23.45
CA GLU A 375 -17.97 -4.07 24.42
C GLU A 375 -19.46 -4.25 24.21
N ASN A 376 -20.16 -3.17 23.81
CA ASN A 376 -21.61 -3.15 23.80
C ASN A 376 -22.24 -2.98 22.42
N ASN A 377 -21.52 -2.34 21.47
CA ASN A 377 -22.15 -1.88 20.23
C ASN A 377 -21.72 -2.60 18.96
N VAL A 378 -20.72 -3.51 19.02
CA VAL A 378 -20.34 -4.29 17.84
C VAL A 378 -21.31 -5.46 17.68
N PRO A 379 -22.14 -5.49 16.62
CA PRO A 379 -23.11 -6.56 16.40
C PRO A 379 -22.42 -7.86 15.96
N LEU A 380 -23.17 -8.94 15.85
CA LEU A 380 -22.74 -10.10 15.08
C LEU A 380 -22.84 -9.78 13.58
N PRO A 381 -21.94 -10.32 12.72
CA PRO A 381 -22.09 -10.20 11.29
C PRO A 381 -23.44 -10.74 10.81
N ASN A 382 -23.98 -10.15 9.76
CA ASN A 382 -25.17 -10.66 9.11
C ASN A 382 -24.96 -12.11 8.61
N GLU A 383 -26.03 -12.86 8.47
CA GLU A 383 -25.93 -14.17 7.79
C GLU A 383 -25.71 -13.98 6.29
N TYR A 384 -24.83 -14.81 5.72
CA TYR A 384 -24.60 -14.81 4.28
C TYR A 384 -25.82 -15.31 3.52
N THR A 385 -26.31 -14.52 2.60
CA THR A 385 -27.33 -14.90 1.63
C THR A 385 -26.79 -14.72 0.22
N ARG A 386 -26.69 -15.80 -0.55
CA ARG A 386 -26.13 -15.79 -1.90
C ARG A 386 -26.85 -14.78 -2.79
N ASN A 387 -26.05 -13.94 -3.44
CA ASN A 387 -26.50 -12.87 -4.37
C ASN A 387 -27.55 -11.90 -3.78
N ASN A 388 -27.60 -11.82 -2.47
CA ASN A 388 -28.47 -10.88 -1.75
C ASN A 388 -27.79 -10.38 -0.46
N ILE A 389 -26.49 -10.07 -0.53
CA ILE A 389 -25.78 -9.50 0.61
C ILE A 389 -26.15 -8.03 0.80
N VAL A 390 -26.24 -7.63 2.05
CA VAL A 390 -26.34 -6.23 2.46
C VAL A 390 -24.99 -5.84 3.05
N LEU A 391 -24.36 -4.81 2.47
CA LEU A 391 -23.10 -4.31 2.99
C LEU A 391 -23.29 -3.61 4.33
N PRO A 392 -22.28 -3.65 5.22
CA PRO A 392 -22.32 -2.90 6.47
C PRO A 392 -22.52 -1.40 6.19
N ASN A 393 -23.29 -0.72 7.02
CA ASN A 393 -23.62 0.70 6.86
C ASN A 393 -23.13 1.55 8.04
N SER A 394 -22.55 0.93 9.05
CA SER A 394 -21.91 1.58 10.19
C SER A 394 -20.48 1.08 10.40
N LEU A 395 -19.71 1.78 11.22
CA LEU A 395 -18.34 1.39 11.57
C LEU A 395 -18.35 0.10 12.39
N GLU A 396 -19.29 -0.04 13.32
CA GLU A 396 -19.50 -1.21 14.16
C GLU A 396 -19.80 -2.47 13.33
N GLU A 397 -20.68 -2.35 12.35
CA GLU A 397 -21.00 -3.44 11.43
C GLU A 397 -19.75 -3.85 10.60
N ASN A 398 -18.96 -2.90 10.06
CA ASN A 398 -17.71 -3.21 9.37
C ASN A 398 -16.75 -3.99 10.28
N LEU A 399 -16.57 -3.58 11.53
CA LEU A 399 -15.69 -4.23 12.49
C LEU A 399 -16.16 -5.62 12.89
N SER A 400 -17.47 -5.89 12.86
CA SER A 400 -18.00 -7.22 13.16
C SER A 400 -17.47 -8.29 12.20
N TYR A 401 -17.30 -7.96 10.93
CA TYR A 401 -16.71 -8.84 9.92
C TYR A 401 -15.21 -9.02 10.14
N LEU A 402 -14.46 -7.96 10.47
CA LEU A 402 -13.06 -8.07 10.84
C LEU A 402 -12.86 -9.06 11.99
N PHE A 403 -13.61 -8.89 13.07
CA PHE A 403 -13.50 -9.77 14.25
C PHE A 403 -13.94 -11.20 13.96
N SER A 404 -14.85 -11.40 13.00
CA SER A 404 -15.23 -12.75 12.55
C SER A 404 -14.06 -13.45 11.84
N TRP A 405 -13.35 -12.75 10.96
CA TRP A 405 -12.17 -13.28 10.30
C TRP A 405 -10.99 -13.52 11.23
N GLN A 406 -10.78 -12.66 12.22
CA GLN A 406 -9.72 -12.82 13.23
C GLN A 406 -9.89 -14.06 14.12
N LYS A 407 -11.07 -14.67 14.15
CA LYS A 407 -11.30 -15.97 14.83
C LYS A 407 -10.73 -17.14 14.05
N VAL A 408 -10.55 -17.00 12.75
CA VAL A 408 -10.12 -18.08 11.84
C VAL A 408 -8.77 -17.79 11.18
N PHE A 409 -8.26 -16.57 11.28
CA PHE A 409 -6.95 -16.16 10.78
C PHE A 409 -6.23 -15.28 11.79
N ASN A 410 -5.03 -15.70 12.20
CA ASN A 410 -4.20 -15.01 13.19
C ASN A 410 -2.86 -14.51 12.64
N GLY A 411 -2.71 -14.47 11.30
CA GLY A 411 -1.52 -13.95 10.64
C GLY A 411 -1.47 -12.43 10.59
N ASP A 412 -0.54 -11.92 9.78
CA ASP A 412 -0.34 -10.47 9.58
C ASP A 412 -1.56 -9.81 8.90
N SER A 413 -1.83 -8.54 9.25
CA SER A 413 -2.99 -7.83 8.71
C SER A 413 -2.82 -6.32 8.74
N PHE A 414 -3.52 -5.63 7.83
CA PHE A 414 -3.62 -4.17 7.81
C PHE A 414 -5.01 -3.72 7.33
N VAL A 415 -5.34 -2.45 7.59
CA VAL A 415 -6.52 -1.82 7.01
C VAL A 415 -6.16 -1.17 5.67
N TYR A 416 -7.01 -1.40 4.68
CA TYR A 416 -7.03 -0.70 3.40
C TYR A 416 -8.22 0.24 3.40
N ASP A 417 -7.98 1.52 3.64
CA ASP A 417 -9.03 2.49 3.93
C ASP A 417 -9.02 3.67 2.94
N TYR A 418 -10.09 4.46 2.90
CA TYR A 418 -10.41 5.38 1.81
C TYR A 418 -10.59 6.86 2.25
N PRO A 419 -9.83 7.39 3.22
CA PRO A 419 -10.09 8.75 3.74
C PRO A 419 -9.84 9.85 2.71
N LEU A 420 -8.93 9.62 1.77
CA LEU A 420 -8.53 10.56 0.73
C LEU A 420 -8.94 10.08 -0.68
N GLY A 421 -9.87 9.13 -0.77
CA GLY A 421 -10.49 8.69 -2.01
C GLY A 421 -11.81 9.43 -2.29
N ARG A 422 -12.68 9.52 -1.27
CA ARG A 422 -14.03 10.14 -1.41
C ARG A 422 -14.36 11.09 -0.29
N ALA A 423 -13.93 10.82 0.93
CA ALA A 423 -14.35 11.56 2.13
C ALA A 423 -13.80 13.00 2.16
N HIS A 424 -12.66 13.26 1.52
CA HIS A 424 -12.05 14.59 1.46
C HIS A 424 -12.94 15.63 0.74
N TYR A 425 -13.87 15.24 -0.12
CA TYR A 425 -14.82 16.16 -0.73
C TYR A 425 -15.79 16.78 0.29
N GLY A 426 -16.02 16.13 1.42
CA GLY A 426 -16.83 16.63 2.53
C GLY A 426 -16.05 17.50 3.53
N ASP A 427 -14.71 17.58 3.42
CA ASP A 427 -13.84 18.34 4.30
C ASP A 427 -12.76 19.08 3.48
N LEU A 428 -13.15 20.18 2.85
CA LEU A 428 -12.30 20.94 1.92
C LEU A 428 -10.99 21.47 2.55
N GLY A 429 -10.95 21.62 3.87
CA GLY A 429 -9.74 22.00 4.60
C GLY A 429 -8.91 20.82 5.10
N TYR A 430 -9.37 19.58 4.91
CA TYR A 430 -8.74 18.33 5.34
C TYR A 430 -8.41 18.21 6.84
N MET A 431 -8.86 19.14 7.67
CA MET A 431 -8.52 19.18 9.09
C MET A 431 -9.34 18.16 9.90
N LYS A 432 -10.62 17.96 9.55
CA LYS A 432 -11.46 16.96 10.18
C LYS A 432 -11.00 15.55 9.84
N ILE A 433 -10.70 15.28 8.56
CA ILE A 433 -10.20 13.99 8.08
C ILE A 433 -8.83 13.66 8.70
N SER A 434 -7.91 14.65 8.78
CA SER A 434 -6.61 14.42 9.41
C SER A 434 -6.74 14.03 10.89
N LYS A 435 -7.72 14.59 11.60
CA LYS A 435 -8.01 14.22 12.98
C LYS A 435 -8.63 12.82 13.12
N VAL A 436 -9.46 12.42 12.15
CA VAL A 436 -10.00 11.05 12.10
C VAL A 436 -8.87 10.06 11.85
N ILE A 437 -8.00 10.31 10.85
CA ILE A 437 -6.82 9.47 10.55
C ILE A 437 -5.91 9.34 11.78
N PHE A 438 -5.61 10.45 12.46
CA PHE A 438 -4.83 10.45 13.69
C PHE A 438 -5.39 9.48 14.73
N ARG A 439 -6.68 9.57 15.02
CA ARG A 439 -7.38 8.74 16.02
C ARG A 439 -7.48 7.29 15.57
N ASP A 440 -7.71 7.06 14.28
CA ASP A 440 -7.76 5.72 13.69
C ASP A 440 -6.44 4.99 13.88
N VAL A 441 -5.31 5.64 13.53
CA VAL A 441 -3.99 5.02 13.64
C VAL A 441 -3.65 4.66 15.09
N VAL A 442 -3.99 5.49 16.06
CA VAL A 442 -3.82 5.17 17.49
C VAL A 442 -4.52 3.85 17.85
N TYR A 443 -5.69 3.60 17.26
CA TYR A 443 -6.55 2.45 17.60
C TYR A 443 -6.24 1.16 16.83
N LEU A 444 -5.48 1.18 15.73
CA LEU A 444 -5.22 -0.01 14.91
C LEU A 444 -4.69 -1.21 15.71
N LYS A 445 -3.77 -0.99 16.67
CA LYS A 445 -3.26 -2.10 17.52
C LYS A 445 -4.35 -2.72 18.38
N LYS A 446 -5.34 -1.95 18.84
CA LYS A 446 -6.50 -2.46 19.57
C LYS A 446 -7.40 -3.30 18.68
N LEU A 447 -7.43 -3.01 17.37
CA LEU A 447 -8.14 -3.80 16.37
C LEU A 447 -7.35 -5.04 15.91
N GLY A 448 -6.13 -5.26 16.40
CA GLY A 448 -5.27 -6.35 15.94
C GLY A 448 -4.72 -6.13 14.54
N LEU A 449 -4.69 -4.88 14.05
CA LEU A 449 -4.17 -4.51 12.73
C LEU A 449 -2.76 -3.95 12.83
N ASN A 450 -1.87 -4.36 11.92
CA ASN A 450 -0.46 -3.99 11.94
C ASN A 450 -0.08 -2.98 10.84
N GLY A 451 -1.01 -2.12 10.49
CA GLY A 451 -0.73 -1.04 9.57
C GLY A 451 -1.93 -0.51 8.81
N TYR A 452 -1.60 0.43 7.91
CA TYR A 452 -2.55 1.18 7.12
C TYR A 452 -2.01 1.38 5.70
N ILE A 453 -2.80 1.04 4.69
CA ILE A 453 -2.58 1.44 3.31
C ILE A 453 -3.78 2.27 2.86
N SER A 454 -3.56 3.53 2.54
CA SER A 454 -4.61 4.45 2.12
C SER A 454 -4.84 4.32 0.61
N CYS A 455 -6.04 3.87 0.23
CA CYS A 455 -6.53 4.01 -1.14
C CYS A 455 -6.93 5.47 -1.36
N GLN A 456 -6.22 6.19 -2.21
CA GLN A 456 -6.41 7.62 -2.29
C GLN A 456 -6.10 8.19 -3.68
N GLU A 457 -6.77 9.27 -4.02
CA GLU A 457 -6.34 10.16 -5.09
C GLU A 457 -5.03 10.83 -4.66
N LEU A 458 -3.89 10.49 -5.29
CA LEU A 458 -2.58 11.00 -4.89
C LEU A 458 -2.49 12.53 -4.99
N ARG A 459 -3.34 13.15 -5.82
CA ARG A 459 -3.45 14.60 -5.96
C ARG A 459 -4.30 15.27 -4.87
N ALA A 460 -4.88 14.50 -3.94
CA ALA A 460 -5.60 15.01 -2.78
C ALA A 460 -4.63 15.69 -1.79
N GLY A 461 -4.10 16.83 -2.16
CA GLY A 461 -3.06 17.56 -1.43
C GLY A 461 -3.16 19.07 -1.58
N PHE A 462 -4.32 19.59 -1.97
CA PHE A 462 -4.57 21.02 -2.06
C PHE A 462 -5.64 21.44 -1.03
N PRO A 463 -5.42 22.46 -0.22
CA PRO A 463 -4.28 23.39 -0.23
C PRO A 463 -2.99 22.89 0.46
N HIS A 464 -3.06 21.78 1.19
CA HIS A 464 -1.94 21.18 1.91
C HIS A 464 -2.11 19.66 1.99
N ASN A 465 -1.03 18.93 2.30
CA ASN A 465 -1.04 17.46 2.40
C ASN A 465 -0.91 16.96 3.86
N PHE A 466 -1.41 17.73 4.81
CA PHE A 466 -1.37 17.42 6.24
C PHE A 466 -1.96 16.05 6.61
N PRO A 467 -3.08 15.56 5.98
CA PRO A 467 -3.59 14.21 6.30
C PRO A 467 -2.58 13.09 6.06
N ASN A 468 -1.84 13.11 4.93
CA ASN A 468 -0.80 12.12 4.66
C ASN A 468 0.41 12.29 5.60
N PHE A 469 0.79 13.53 5.92
CA PHE A 469 1.83 13.79 6.90
C PHE A 469 1.46 13.20 8.27
N VAL A 470 0.25 13.46 8.76
CA VAL A 470 -0.26 12.87 10.01
C VAL A 470 -0.25 11.35 9.94
N MET A 471 -0.73 10.78 8.84
CA MET A 471 -0.76 9.32 8.64
C MET A 471 0.64 8.72 8.76
N GLY A 472 1.62 9.26 8.04
CA GLY A 472 3.00 8.75 8.06
C GLY A 472 3.64 8.88 9.45
N GLN A 473 3.55 10.06 10.07
CA GLN A 473 4.11 10.29 11.40
C GLN A 473 3.50 9.40 12.46
N MET A 474 2.16 9.22 12.45
CA MET A 474 1.45 8.38 13.41
C MET A 474 1.70 6.88 13.20
N LEU A 475 1.85 6.43 11.95
CA LEU A 475 2.21 5.04 11.67
C LEU A 475 3.65 4.72 12.11
N TRP A 476 4.53 5.72 12.12
CA TRP A 476 5.87 5.61 12.68
C TRP A 476 5.84 5.63 14.21
N ASN A 477 5.24 6.67 14.79
CA ASN A 477 5.13 6.83 16.23
C ASN A 477 3.70 7.18 16.65
N ARG A 478 2.93 6.18 17.06
CA ARG A 478 1.51 6.34 17.46
C ARG A 478 1.29 7.12 18.76
N ASN A 479 2.35 7.49 19.47
CA ASN A 479 2.29 8.22 20.74
C ASN A 479 2.44 9.74 20.57
N LEU A 480 2.58 10.23 19.33
CA LEU A 480 2.62 11.67 19.05
C LEU A 480 1.27 12.31 19.32
N GLU A 481 1.29 13.59 19.69
CA GLU A 481 0.08 14.37 19.90
C GLU A 481 -0.33 15.13 18.63
N TYR A 482 -1.63 15.26 18.39
CA TYR A 482 -2.15 15.89 17.17
C TYR A 482 -1.70 17.35 17.00
N ASP A 483 -1.69 18.12 18.11
CA ASP A 483 -1.29 19.53 18.08
C ASP A 483 0.22 19.70 17.89
N GLU A 484 1.05 18.73 18.29
CA GLU A 484 2.48 18.69 17.98
C GLU A 484 2.70 18.48 16.48
N LEU A 485 2.00 17.53 15.87
CA LEU A 485 2.06 17.29 14.43
C LEU A 485 1.64 18.51 13.62
N LYS A 486 0.60 19.22 14.09
CA LYS A 486 0.12 20.44 13.47
C LYS A 486 1.11 21.60 13.58
N ALA A 487 1.82 21.69 14.68
CA ALA A 487 2.87 22.70 14.87
C ALA A 487 4.12 22.40 14.05
N LEU A 488 4.44 21.12 13.86
CA LEU A 488 5.57 20.66 13.06
C LEU A 488 5.34 20.88 11.56
N TYR A 489 4.09 20.69 11.08
CA TYR A 489 3.69 20.87 9.68
C TYR A 489 3.56 22.33 9.30
#